data_f0e1433f057daef73e074b146232090e
#
_entry.id   f0e1433f057daef73e074b146232090e
#
_cell.length_a   1.000
_cell.length_b   1.000
_cell.length_c   1.000
_cell.angle_alpha   90.00
_cell.angle_beta   90.00
_cell.angle_gamma   90.00
#
_symmetry.space_group_name_H-M   'P 1'
#
loop_
_entity.id
_entity.type
_entity.pdbx_description
1 polymer ?
#
loop_
_entity_poly.entity_id
_entity_poly.type
_entity_poly.pdbx_seq_one_letter_code
_entity_poly.pdbx_strand_id
1 'polypeptide(L)'
;MNYGVSGKKNSSGSFSAIIVRLALVLSVLAAGLIFFIVLTVISSNNLMSIESESVSNVPSNILPSYSTCAFESFDEQTNLSGWFFKCEEPISTIIVVHNTGDNRLQFGVEMIDMIEAWLDNNYNVFLFDLRNSGESEGDISGYGYLEWQDVIGAISQVRMISVTTDVILYGIGTGCTACCLAYDKLPAAGLSETELADYSSNYTNLGYDRSYIKGIILDSPAKNTDDYIYPIVRQNEFLGSLTDTYVAYAIRLSSGESDSYNLAAEISRMQIPVCIIYGGHDTFIGADKIEQLVNERNRLNSNITTALMVPGAGYLESYSTDKKQYSDTILDYLVTYFG
;
A
#
# COMPACT_ATOMS: atom_id res chain seq x y z
N MET A 1 -82.65 37.56 26.05
CA MET A 1 -81.61 36.58 26.40
C MET A 1 -80.96 36.18 25.14
N ASN A 2 -79.71 36.69 24.87
CA ASN A 2 -78.88 36.31 23.73
C ASN A 2 -77.79 35.40 24.24
N TYR A 3 -77.86 34.15 23.83
CA TYR A 3 -76.76 33.21 24.06
C TYR A 3 -75.75 33.34 22.94
N GLY A 4 -74.56 33.89 23.26
CA GLY A 4 -73.38 33.91 22.35
C GLY A 4 -72.73 32.53 22.29
N VAL A 5 -72.77 31.94 21.10
CA VAL A 5 -72.00 30.70 20.82
C VAL A 5 -70.52 31.07 20.57
N SER A 6 -69.65 30.71 21.51
CA SER A 6 -68.21 30.83 21.37
C SER A 6 -67.70 29.76 20.41
N GLY A 7 -67.31 30.15 19.20
CA GLY A 7 -66.70 29.24 18.24
C GLY A 7 -65.29 28.89 18.69
N LYS A 8 -65.01 27.61 18.93
CA LYS A 8 -63.70 27.08 19.11
C LYS A 8 -62.84 27.30 17.81
N LYS A 9 -61.83 28.16 17.88
CA LYS A 9 -60.87 28.31 16.82
C LYS A 9 -60.09 26.96 16.67
N ASN A 10 -60.26 26.35 15.52
CA ASN A 10 -59.51 25.10 15.18
C ASN A 10 -58.00 25.32 15.19
N SER A 11 -57.28 24.60 16.03
CA SER A 11 -55.84 24.59 16.14
C SER A 11 -55.14 23.76 15.04
N SER A 12 -55.86 23.34 13.99
CA SER A 12 -55.33 22.49 12.90
C SER A 12 -54.26 23.18 12.03
N GLY A 13 -54.33 24.53 11.90
CA GLY A 13 -53.36 25.28 11.09
C GLY A 13 -51.95 25.35 11.69
N SER A 14 -51.82 25.26 13.01
CA SER A 14 -50.53 25.28 13.70
C SER A 14 -49.78 23.94 13.58
N PHE A 15 -50.49 22.82 13.64
CA PHE A 15 -49.93 21.48 13.56
C PHE A 15 -49.43 21.16 12.13
N SER A 16 -50.19 21.52 11.10
CA SER A 16 -49.74 21.35 9.71
C SER A 16 -48.53 22.20 9.38
N ALA A 17 -48.42 23.42 9.91
CA ALA A 17 -47.24 24.27 9.72
C ALA A 17 -45.96 23.68 10.37
N ILE A 18 -46.10 23.02 11.53
CA ILE A 18 -44.98 22.34 12.19
C ILE A 18 -44.51 21.15 11.35
N ILE A 19 -45.42 20.33 10.84
CA ILE A 19 -45.11 19.18 9.98
C ILE A 19 -44.37 19.65 8.72
N VAL A 20 -44.82 20.69 8.05
CA VAL A 20 -44.19 21.25 6.85
C VAL A 20 -42.78 21.75 7.16
N ARG A 21 -42.57 22.46 8.27
CA ARG A 21 -41.24 22.92 8.69
C ARG A 21 -40.30 21.74 8.98
N LEU A 22 -40.79 20.72 9.69
CA LEU A 22 -40.02 19.51 9.99
C LEU A 22 -39.64 18.77 8.70
N ALA A 23 -40.57 18.59 7.77
CA ALA A 23 -40.30 17.98 6.47
C ALA A 23 -39.25 18.76 5.66
N LEU A 24 -39.33 20.11 5.71
CA LEU A 24 -38.33 20.95 5.04
C LEU A 24 -36.95 20.83 5.66
N VAL A 25 -36.84 20.79 6.99
CA VAL A 25 -35.55 20.54 7.68
C VAL A 25 -35.00 19.17 7.33
N LEU A 26 -35.83 18.12 7.37
CA LEU A 26 -35.44 16.77 7.01
C LEU A 26 -34.99 16.67 5.54
N SER A 27 -35.64 17.37 4.61
CA SER A 27 -35.26 17.38 3.20
C SER A 27 -33.93 18.10 2.98
N VAL A 28 -33.63 19.17 3.72
CA VAL A 28 -32.33 19.86 3.66
C VAL A 28 -31.21 18.97 4.22
N LEU A 29 -31.47 18.28 5.34
CA LEU A 29 -30.52 17.34 5.93
C LEU A 29 -30.27 16.16 4.99
N ALA A 30 -31.31 15.61 4.36
CA ALA A 30 -31.17 14.53 3.38
C ALA A 30 -30.38 14.98 2.14
N ALA A 31 -30.65 16.19 1.64
CA ALA A 31 -29.86 16.74 0.52
C ALA A 31 -28.38 16.96 0.89
N GLY A 32 -28.11 17.45 2.10
CA GLY A 32 -26.75 17.60 2.61
C GLY A 32 -26.03 16.26 2.75
N LEU A 33 -26.69 15.22 3.23
CA LEU A 33 -26.14 13.86 3.32
C LEU A 33 -25.84 13.28 1.93
N ILE A 34 -26.77 13.42 0.98
CA ILE A 34 -26.57 12.96 -0.39
C ILE A 34 -25.35 13.68 -1.02
N PHE A 35 -25.27 15.00 -0.86
CA PHE A 35 -24.14 15.78 -1.34
C PHE A 35 -22.83 15.27 -0.74
N PHE A 36 -22.79 15.00 0.56
CA PHE A 36 -21.60 14.49 1.25
C PHE A 36 -21.19 13.11 0.71
N ILE A 37 -22.14 12.19 0.51
CA ILE A 37 -21.88 10.86 -0.06
C ILE A 37 -21.34 11.00 -1.49
N VAL A 38 -21.96 11.82 -2.32
CA VAL A 38 -21.51 12.04 -3.71
C VAL A 38 -20.10 12.62 -3.74
N LEU A 39 -19.81 13.60 -2.88
CA LEU A 39 -18.47 14.17 -2.77
C LEU A 39 -17.45 13.10 -2.38
N THR A 40 -17.74 12.28 -1.36
CA THR A 40 -16.86 11.19 -0.91
C THR A 40 -16.58 10.20 -2.04
N VAL A 41 -17.60 9.78 -2.79
CA VAL A 41 -17.43 8.84 -3.93
C VAL A 41 -16.61 9.45 -5.05
N ILE A 42 -16.84 10.71 -5.39
CA ILE A 42 -16.06 11.40 -6.43
C ILE A 42 -14.59 11.49 -5.99
N SER A 43 -14.31 11.95 -4.76
CA SER A 43 -12.95 12.06 -4.26
C SER A 43 -12.24 10.70 -4.21
N SER A 44 -12.92 9.64 -3.75
CA SER A 44 -12.33 8.30 -3.73
C SER A 44 -12.00 7.78 -5.14
N ASN A 45 -12.92 7.95 -6.10
CA ASN A 45 -12.67 7.55 -7.48
C ASN A 45 -11.51 8.33 -8.11
N ASN A 46 -11.45 9.66 -7.89
CA ASN A 46 -10.34 10.48 -8.39
C ASN A 46 -8.99 9.99 -7.85
N LEU A 47 -8.92 9.70 -6.54
CA LEU A 47 -7.68 9.20 -5.94
C LEU A 47 -7.29 7.82 -6.46
N MET A 48 -8.25 6.92 -6.62
CA MET A 48 -7.98 5.57 -7.13
C MET A 48 -7.58 5.56 -8.60
N SER A 49 -8.03 6.55 -9.39
CA SER A 49 -7.76 6.63 -10.83
C SER A 49 -6.55 7.52 -11.16
N ILE A 50 -5.67 7.81 -10.21
CA ILE A 50 -4.42 8.53 -10.49
C ILE A 50 -3.52 7.63 -11.33
N GLU A 51 -3.30 8.03 -12.58
CA GLU A 51 -2.32 7.38 -13.46
C GLU A 51 -0.90 7.73 -13.00
N SER A 52 -0.03 6.74 -12.99
CA SER A 52 1.39 6.98 -12.76
C SER A 52 2.09 7.45 -14.04
N GLU A 53 3.19 8.16 -13.87
CA GLU A 53 4.07 8.47 -14.99
C GLU A 53 4.58 7.18 -15.64
N SER A 54 4.62 7.19 -16.99
CA SER A 54 5.25 6.09 -17.73
C SER A 54 6.73 5.98 -17.32
N VAL A 55 7.26 4.76 -17.35
CA VAL A 55 8.69 4.53 -17.14
C VAL A 55 9.45 5.44 -18.08
N SER A 56 10.19 6.41 -17.52
CA SER A 56 10.99 7.35 -18.29
C SER A 56 11.91 6.57 -19.25
N ASN A 57 12.12 7.07 -20.47
CA ASN A 57 13.04 6.49 -21.44
C ASN A 57 14.46 6.46 -20.87
N VAL A 58 14.75 5.46 -20.06
CA VAL A 58 16.09 5.21 -19.53
C VAL A 58 16.90 4.66 -20.69
N PRO A 59 18.01 5.30 -21.07
CA PRO A 59 18.86 4.79 -22.14
C PRO A 59 19.29 3.34 -21.80
N SER A 60 19.03 2.41 -22.70
CA SER A 60 19.33 0.97 -22.49
C SER A 60 20.82 0.68 -22.22
N ASN A 61 21.70 1.62 -22.51
CA ASN A 61 23.14 1.50 -22.27
C ASN A 61 23.61 1.81 -20.84
N ILE A 62 22.70 2.27 -19.97
CA ILE A 62 23.00 2.53 -18.55
C ILE A 62 22.35 1.52 -17.61
N LEU A 63 21.40 0.71 -18.11
CA LEU A 63 20.79 -0.36 -17.33
C LEU A 63 21.65 -1.62 -17.40
N PRO A 64 21.83 -2.36 -16.29
CA PRO A 64 22.32 -3.74 -16.33
C PRO A 64 21.45 -4.59 -17.27
N SER A 65 21.98 -5.70 -17.76
CA SER A 65 21.21 -6.60 -18.62
C SER A 65 19.98 -7.14 -17.89
N TYR A 66 18.82 -7.05 -18.53
CA TYR A 66 17.55 -7.51 -17.97
C TYR A 66 16.68 -8.23 -19.02
N SER A 67 15.70 -8.97 -18.53
CA SER A 67 14.63 -9.55 -19.34
C SER A 67 13.30 -8.87 -18.99
N THR A 68 12.51 -8.54 -20.01
CA THR A 68 11.13 -8.06 -19.79
C THR A 68 10.22 -9.24 -19.47
N CYS A 69 9.30 -9.05 -18.53
CA CYS A 69 8.32 -10.05 -18.13
C CYS A 69 6.92 -9.44 -18.19
N ALA A 70 5.97 -10.21 -18.72
CA ALA A 70 4.53 -9.94 -18.55
C ALA A 70 3.95 -11.12 -17.77
N PHE A 71 3.11 -10.82 -16.77
CA PHE A 71 2.53 -11.82 -15.88
C PHE A 71 1.20 -11.32 -15.31
N GLU A 72 0.41 -12.22 -14.76
CA GLU A 72 -0.89 -11.89 -14.19
C GLU A 72 -0.78 -11.61 -12.69
N SER A 73 -1.56 -10.65 -12.22
CA SER A 73 -1.83 -10.47 -10.80
C SER A 73 -2.54 -11.71 -10.23
N PHE A 74 -2.51 -11.89 -8.90
CA PHE A 74 -3.14 -13.04 -8.24
C PHE A 74 -4.65 -13.14 -8.48
N ASP A 75 -5.33 -12.04 -8.76
CA ASP A 75 -6.75 -12.02 -9.13
C ASP A 75 -7.03 -12.49 -10.57
N GLU A 76 -5.99 -12.74 -11.38
CA GLU A 76 -6.07 -13.16 -12.78
C GLU A 76 -6.84 -12.14 -13.67
N GLN A 77 -6.93 -10.88 -13.24
CA GLN A 77 -7.70 -9.84 -13.95
C GLN A 77 -6.82 -8.72 -14.52
N THR A 78 -5.57 -8.64 -14.07
CA THR A 78 -4.68 -7.54 -14.42
C THR A 78 -3.36 -8.09 -14.92
N ASN A 79 -2.98 -7.72 -16.16
CA ASN A 79 -1.65 -8.03 -16.69
C ASN A 79 -0.65 -6.99 -16.19
N LEU A 80 0.45 -7.46 -15.65
CA LEU A 80 1.52 -6.67 -15.08
C LEU A 80 2.79 -6.79 -15.92
N SER A 81 3.59 -5.72 -15.93
CA SER A 81 4.85 -5.62 -16.66
C SER A 81 6.01 -5.44 -15.68
N GLY A 82 7.12 -6.13 -15.95
CA GLY A 82 8.30 -6.06 -15.09
C GLY A 82 9.62 -6.31 -15.81
N TRP A 83 10.71 -6.00 -15.10
CA TRP A 83 12.09 -6.24 -15.52
C TRP A 83 12.78 -7.16 -14.52
N PHE A 84 13.37 -8.24 -15.04
CA PHE A 84 14.14 -9.19 -14.26
C PHE A 84 15.64 -9.05 -14.57
N PHE A 85 16.40 -8.66 -13.55
CA PHE A 85 17.85 -8.57 -13.57
C PHE A 85 18.43 -9.80 -12.88
N LYS A 86 19.34 -10.50 -13.53
CA LYS A 86 19.85 -11.78 -13.09
C LYS A 86 21.37 -11.69 -12.83
N CYS A 87 21.83 -12.16 -11.67
CA CYS A 87 23.23 -12.47 -11.41
C CYS A 87 23.54 -13.96 -11.60
N GLU A 88 24.81 -14.35 -11.57
CA GLU A 88 25.24 -15.72 -11.89
C GLU A 88 24.89 -16.74 -10.80
N GLU A 89 25.16 -16.40 -9.54
CA GLU A 89 24.94 -17.28 -8.37
C GLU A 89 24.03 -16.58 -7.34
N PRO A 90 22.73 -16.44 -7.60
CA PRO A 90 21.85 -15.66 -6.75
C PRO A 90 21.57 -16.35 -5.41
N ILE A 91 21.71 -15.59 -4.32
CA ILE A 91 21.31 -15.98 -2.96
C ILE A 91 19.77 -15.94 -2.85
N SER A 92 19.17 -14.84 -3.28
CA SER A 92 17.73 -14.60 -3.27
C SER A 92 17.32 -13.64 -4.38
N THR A 93 16.04 -13.35 -4.52
CA THR A 93 15.53 -12.32 -5.45
C THR A 93 14.84 -11.21 -4.66
N ILE A 94 15.29 -9.97 -4.87
CA ILE A 94 14.65 -8.78 -4.32
C ILE A 94 13.52 -8.35 -5.27
N ILE A 95 12.29 -8.30 -4.76
CA ILE A 95 11.11 -7.79 -5.49
C ILE A 95 10.82 -6.38 -4.97
N VAL A 96 10.90 -5.38 -5.84
CA VAL A 96 10.65 -3.98 -5.48
C VAL A 96 9.21 -3.62 -5.80
N VAL A 97 8.51 -3.05 -4.81
CA VAL A 97 7.12 -2.67 -4.85
C VAL A 97 7.03 -1.16 -4.61
N HIS A 98 6.80 -0.42 -5.67
CA HIS A 98 6.82 1.05 -5.67
C HIS A 98 5.59 1.67 -4.98
N ASN A 99 5.63 2.96 -4.74
CA ASN A 99 4.52 3.73 -4.17
C ASN A 99 3.42 3.98 -5.21
N THR A 100 2.17 4.16 -4.76
CA THR A 100 1.05 4.57 -5.62
C THR A 100 1.35 5.89 -6.33
N GLY A 101 1.11 5.95 -7.64
CA GLY A 101 1.39 7.12 -8.48
C GLY A 101 2.81 7.13 -9.06
N ASP A 102 3.68 6.19 -8.66
CA ASP A 102 5.03 5.99 -9.21
C ASP A 102 5.07 4.81 -10.20
N ASN A 103 6.24 4.35 -10.56
CA ASN A 103 6.47 3.21 -11.44
C ASN A 103 7.64 2.34 -10.93
N ARG A 104 7.98 1.27 -11.63
CA ARG A 104 9.06 0.32 -11.27
C ARG A 104 10.42 0.96 -10.98
N LEU A 105 10.69 2.17 -11.50
CA LEU A 105 11.88 2.95 -11.18
C LEU A 105 11.53 4.06 -10.18
N GLN A 106 11.13 3.67 -8.97
CA GLN A 106 10.68 4.57 -7.88
C GLN A 106 11.59 5.79 -7.66
N PHE A 107 12.91 5.61 -7.80
CA PHE A 107 13.90 6.68 -7.63
C PHE A 107 14.49 7.13 -8.98
N GLY A 108 13.79 6.87 -10.09
CA GLY A 108 14.26 7.20 -11.43
C GLY A 108 15.57 6.48 -11.79
N VAL A 109 16.39 7.14 -12.60
CA VAL A 109 17.68 6.58 -13.05
C VAL A 109 18.67 6.33 -11.92
N GLU A 110 18.52 6.97 -10.78
CA GLU A 110 19.39 6.81 -9.62
C GLU A 110 19.23 5.44 -8.95
N MET A 111 18.11 4.74 -9.22
CA MET A 111 17.89 3.38 -8.73
C MET A 111 18.85 2.37 -9.38
N ILE A 112 19.49 2.71 -10.50
CA ILE A 112 20.43 1.83 -11.21
C ILE A 112 21.60 1.48 -10.30
N ASP A 113 22.15 2.45 -9.56
CA ASP A 113 23.25 2.21 -8.63
C ASP A 113 22.90 1.16 -7.56
N MET A 114 21.65 1.16 -7.09
CA MET A 114 21.16 0.16 -6.14
C MET A 114 21.01 -1.22 -6.81
N ILE A 115 20.48 -1.27 -8.03
CA ILE A 115 20.31 -2.51 -8.78
C ILE A 115 21.69 -3.16 -9.00
N GLU A 116 22.67 -2.38 -9.45
CA GLU A 116 24.05 -2.86 -9.64
C GLU A 116 24.66 -3.37 -8.33
N ALA A 117 24.52 -2.62 -7.24
CA ALA A 117 25.00 -3.02 -5.93
C ALA A 117 24.37 -4.33 -5.43
N TRP A 118 23.08 -4.58 -5.69
CA TRP A 118 22.43 -5.84 -5.32
C TRP A 118 22.89 -7.01 -6.20
N LEU A 119 23.04 -6.79 -7.51
CA LEU A 119 23.56 -7.80 -8.43
C LEU A 119 25.01 -8.21 -8.06
N ASP A 120 25.86 -7.24 -7.72
CA ASP A 120 27.25 -7.46 -7.30
C ASP A 120 27.34 -8.22 -5.95
N ASN A 121 26.28 -8.17 -5.14
CA ASN A 121 26.16 -8.93 -3.90
C ASN A 121 25.31 -10.21 -4.04
N ASN A 122 25.18 -10.73 -5.26
CA ASN A 122 24.49 -11.98 -5.58
C ASN A 122 22.98 -11.98 -5.29
N TYR A 123 22.28 -10.86 -5.49
CA TYR A 123 20.83 -10.82 -5.47
C TYR A 123 20.29 -10.58 -6.86
N ASN A 124 19.36 -11.41 -7.33
CA ASN A 124 18.54 -11.05 -8.47
C ASN A 124 17.63 -9.89 -8.07
N VAL A 125 17.21 -9.08 -9.06
CA VAL A 125 16.29 -7.96 -8.84
C VAL A 125 15.09 -8.09 -9.77
N PHE A 126 13.90 -7.97 -9.22
CA PHE A 126 12.66 -7.91 -9.97
C PHE A 126 11.94 -6.60 -9.71
N LEU A 127 11.89 -5.76 -10.72
CA LEU A 127 11.17 -4.49 -10.73
C LEU A 127 9.91 -4.69 -11.58
N PHE A 128 8.77 -4.28 -11.08
CA PHE A 128 7.52 -4.35 -11.85
C PHE A 128 6.63 -3.15 -11.54
N ASP A 129 5.78 -2.81 -12.49
CA ASP A 129 4.74 -1.81 -12.26
C ASP A 129 3.53 -2.47 -11.62
N LEU A 130 3.05 -1.89 -10.53
CA LEU A 130 1.78 -2.25 -9.93
C LEU A 130 0.63 -1.95 -10.92
N ARG A 131 -0.55 -2.48 -10.66
CA ARG A 131 -1.77 -2.15 -11.42
C ARG A 131 -1.95 -0.64 -11.54
N ASN A 132 -2.54 -0.19 -12.63
CA ASN A 132 -2.75 1.24 -12.91
C ASN A 132 -1.45 2.08 -12.88
N SER A 133 -0.31 1.47 -13.22
CA SER A 133 0.99 2.12 -13.17
C SER A 133 1.86 1.71 -14.35
N GLY A 134 2.67 2.66 -14.85
CA GLY A 134 3.69 2.43 -15.86
C GLY A 134 3.20 1.72 -17.12
N GLU A 135 3.67 0.48 -17.34
CA GLU A 135 3.31 -0.38 -18.46
C GLU A 135 2.32 -1.51 -18.07
N SER A 136 1.91 -1.58 -16.81
CA SER A 136 0.90 -2.53 -16.33
C SER A 136 -0.51 -2.06 -16.66
N GLU A 137 -1.43 -3.02 -16.80
CA GLU A 137 -2.86 -2.75 -16.96
C GLU A 137 -3.50 -2.34 -15.63
N GLY A 138 -4.80 -2.01 -15.70
CA GLY A 138 -5.63 -1.62 -14.57
C GLY A 138 -6.02 -0.16 -14.62
N ASP A 139 -7.17 0.16 -14.02
CA ASP A 139 -7.77 1.51 -14.06
C ASP A 139 -7.78 2.17 -12.68
N ILE A 140 -7.45 1.42 -11.63
CA ILE A 140 -7.52 1.89 -10.25
C ILE A 140 -6.38 1.36 -9.39
N SER A 141 -5.95 2.19 -8.44
CA SER A 141 -5.01 1.86 -7.37
C SER A 141 -5.72 1.85 -6.02
N GLY A 142 -5.35 0.94 -5.14
CA GLY A 142 -5.95 0.74 -3.81
C GLY A 142 -5.09 1.22 -2.65
N TYR A 143 -4.02 1.97 -2.88
CA TYR A 143 -3.08 2.43 -1.84
C TYR A 143 -2.48 1.28 -1.00
N GLY A 144 -2.22 0.14 -1.64
CA GLY A 144 -1.74 -1.08 -1.01
C GLY A 144 -2.84 -2.12 -0.73
N TYR A 145 -4.10 -1.70 -0.64
CA TYR A 145 -5.24 -2.60 -0.38
C TYR A 145 -5.60 -3.52 -1.57
N LEU A 146 -5.26 -3.15 -2.79
CA LEU A 146 -5.44 -3.99 -3.99
C LEU A 146 -4.12 -4.63 -4.40
N GLU A 147 -3.03 -3.88 -4.30
CA GLU A 147 -1.73 -4.19 -4.88
C GLU A 147 -1.03 -5.39 -4.22
N TRP A 148 -1.50 -5.87 -3.05
CA TRP A 148 -1.00 -7.13 -2.48
C TRP A 148 -1.21 -8.32 -3.43
N GLN A 149 -2.23 -8.28 -4.29
CA GLN A 149 -2.47 -9.29 -5.31
C GLN A 149 -1.39 -9.24 -6.41
N ASP A 150 -0.94 -8.03 -6.77
CA ASP A 150 0.14 -7.82 -7.72
C ASP A 150 1.47 -8.36 -7.16
N VAL A 151 1.71 -8.15 -5.86
CA VAL A 151 2.89 -8.69 -5.16
C VAL A 151 2.89 -10.21 -5.17
N ILE A 152 1.75 -10.88 -4.90
CA ILE A 152 1.65 -12.35 -4.99
C ILE A 152 1.88 -12.82 -6.43
N GLY A 153 1.34 -12.12 -7.43
CA GLY A 153 1.61 -12.36 -8.84
C GLY A 153 3.10 -12.25 -9.17
N ALA A 154 3.76 -11.21 -8.66
CA ALA A 154 5.20 -10.99 -8.83
C ALA A 154 6.05 -12.09 -8.18
N ILE A 155 5.69 -12.55 -6.98
CA ILE A 155 6.34 -13.71 -6.33
C ILE A 155 6.18 -14.97 -7.19
N SER A 156 5.00 -15.22 -7.72
CA SER A 156 4.72 -16.37 -8.59
C SER A 156 5.54 -16.30 -9.88
N GLN A 157 5.65 -15.13 -10.48
CA GLN A 157 6.47 -14.89 -11.67
C GLN A 157 7.95 -15.14 -11.38
N VAL A 158 8.49 -14.57 -10.29
CA VAL A 158 9.89 -14.79 -9.89
C VAL A 158 10.16 -16.28 -9.67
N ARG A 159 9.25 -16.99 -9.02
CA ARG A 159 9.38 -18.43 -8.79
C ARG A 159 9.45 -19.24 -10.09
N MET A 160 8.82 -18.79 -11.17
CA MET A 160 8.89 -19.45 -12.48
C MET A 160 10.17 -19.16 -13.25
N ILE A 161 10.74 -17.95 -13.12
CA ILE A 161 11.88 -17.51 -13.96
C ILE A 161 13.23 -17.50 -13.23
N SER A 162 13.22 -17.51 -11.90
CA SER A 162 14.42 -17.52 -11.07
C SER A 162 14.79 -18.93 -10.62
N VAL A 163 16.08 -19.13 -10.33
CA VAL A 163 16.60 -20.34 -9.65
C VAL A 163 16.56 -20.21 -8.13
N THR A 164 16.26 -19.03 -7.60
CA THR A 164 16.15 -18.80 -6.14
C THR A 164 14.93 -19.53 -5.56
N THR A 165 15.05 -19.96 -4.32
CA THR A 165 13.99 -20.70 -3.61
C THR A 165 13.20 -19.82 -2.65
N ASP A 166 13.46 -18.50 -2.68
CA ASP A 166 12.85 -17.50 -1.83
C ASP A 166 12.97 -16.10 -2.43
N VAL A 167 12.30 -15.15 -1.77
CA VAL A 167 12.32 -13.73 -2.13
C VAL A 167 12.46 -12.84 -0.90
N ILE A 168 12.96 -11.63 -1.15
CA ILE A 168 12.96 -10.51 -0.21
C ILE A 168 12.07 -9.43 -0.82
N LEU A 169 11.04 -8.99 -0.10
CA LEU A 169 10.17 -7.92 -0.56
C LEU A 169 10.75 -6.56 -0.16
N TYR A 170 10.68 -5.59 -1.06
CA TYR A 170 11.06 -4.23 -0.76
C TYR A 170 9.92 -3.29 -1.14
N GLY A 171 9.16 -2.87 -0.14
CA GLY A 171 8.02 -1.96 -0.28
C GLY A 171 8.40 -0.51 0.01
N ILE A 172 7.88 0.40 -0.80
CA ILE A 172 8.15 1.83 -0.71
C ILE A 172 6.79 2.55 -0.61
N GLY A 173 6.62 3.39 0.41
CA GLY A 173 5.36 4.09 0.67
C GLY A 173 4.18 3.11 0.79
N THR A 174 3.15 3.25 -0.04
CA THR A 174 2.00 2.33 -0.09
C THR A 174 2.38 0.90 -0.47
N GLY A 175 3.51 0.70 -1.18
CA GLY A 175 4.10 -0.62 -1.43
C GLY A 175 4.44 -1.37 -0.15
N CYS A 176 4.70 -0.68 0.97
CA CYS A 176 4.85 -1.32 2.29
C CYS A 176 3.60 -2.09 2.70
N THR A 177 2.42 -1.49 2.50
CA THR A 177 1.15 -2.17 2.75
C THR A 177 0.97 -3.38 1.85
N ALA A 178 1.22 -3.23 0.56
CA ALA A 178 1.08 -4.32 -0.40
C ALA A 178 1.98 -5.52 -0.04
N CYS A 179 3.24 -5.27 0.33
CA CYS A 179 4.17 -6.31 0.80
C CYS A 179 3.68 -7.00 2.08
N CYS A 180 3.25 -6.23 3.07
CA CYS A 180 2.80 -6.79 4.35
C CYS A 180 1.48 -7.55 4.22
N LEU A 181 0.52 -7.04 3.43
CA LEU A 181 -0.72 -7.74 3.13
C LEU A 181 -0.45 -9.03 2.33
N ALA A 182 0.44 -9.02 1.33
CA ALA A 182 0.82 -10.22 0.60
C ALA A 182 1.39 -11.29 1.54
N TYR A 183 2.29 -10.90 2.47
CA TYR A 183 2.81 -11.80 3.50
C TYR A 183 1.71 -12.35 4.41
N ASP A 184 0.77 -11.52 4.84
CA ASP A 184 -0.29 -11.90 5.78
C ASP A 184 -1.36 -12.79 5.12
N LYS A 185 -1.72 -12.49 3.87
CA LYS A 185 -2.72 -13.26 3.09
C LYS A 185 -2.23 -14.64 2.66
N LEU A 186 -0.92 -14.84 2.50
CA LEU A 186 -0.35 -16.15 2.16
C LEU A 186 -0.54 -17.15 3.31
N PRO A 187 -0.80 -18.43 2.98
CA PRO A 187 -0.89 -19.48 3.98
C PRO A 187 0.32 -19.52 4.92
N ALA A 188 0.12 -19.80 6.18
CA ALA A 188 1.22 -20.03 7.12
C ALA A 188 2.03 -21.28 6.73
N ALA A 189 3.32 -21.28 7.04
CA ALA A 189 4.16 -22.45 6.79
C ALA A 189 3.73 -23.68 7.58
N GLY A 190 3.74 -24.84 6.92
CA GLY A 190 3.51 -26.12 7.56
C GLY A 190 2.06 -26.43 7.91
N LEU A 191 1.10 -25.74 7.28
CA LEU A 191 -0.32 -26.09 7.41
C LEU A 191 -0.58 -27.51 6.86
N SER A 192 -1.45 -28.25 7.55
CA SER A 192 -1.97 -29.53 7.06
C SER A 192 -2.91 -29.35 5.85
N GLU A 193 -3.14 -30.41 5.08
CA GLU A 193 -4.09 -30.38 3.96
C GLU A 193 -5.50 -29.93 4.38
N THR A 194 -5.92 -30.25 5.60
CA THR A 194 -7.23 -29.86 6.15
C THR A 194 -7.29 -28.36 6.45
N GLU A 195 -6.22 -27.75 6.94
CA GLU A 195 -6.13 -26.31 7.20
C GLU A 195 -5.98 -25.53 5.90
N LEU A 196 -5.24 -26.08 4.91
CA LEU A 196 -5.14 -25.49 3.57
C LEU A 196 -6.48 -25.51 2.82
N ALA A 197 -7.37 -26.48 3.13
CA ALA A 197 -8.69 -26.55 2.52
C ALA A 197 -9.61 -25.36 2.89
N ASP A 198 -9.29 -24.63 3.95
CA ASP A 198 -10.00 -23.39 4.33
C ASP A 198 -9.60 -22.20 3.42
N TYR A 199 -8.47 -22.30 2.70
CA TYR A 199 -8.06 -21.30 1.71
C TYR A 199 -8.74 -21.57 0.36
N SER A 200 -8.95 -20.51 -0.42
CA SER A 200 -9.47 -20.68 -1.78
C SER A 200 -8.48 -21.48 -2.65
N SER A 201 -9.00 -22.07 -3.75
CA SER A 201 -8.19 -22.85 -4.69
C SER A 201 -7.01 -22.04 -5.26
N ASN A 202 -7.15 -20.73 -5.40
CA ASN A 202 -6.08 -19.88 -5.91
C ASN A 202 -4.84 -19.92 -4.99
N TYR A 203 -5.03 -19.90 -3.67
CA TYR A 203 -3.90 -20.03 -2.73
C TYR A 203 -3.27 -21.42 -2.74
N THR A 204 -4.08 -22.48 -2.81
CA THR A 204 -3.55 -23.84 -2.82
C THR A 204 -2.78 -24.16 -4.11
N ASN A 205 -3.14 -23.50 -5.21
CA ASN A 205 -2.48 -23.66 -6.51
C ASN A 205 -1.15 -22.92 -6.62
N LEU A 206 -0.84 -21.97 -5.72
CA LEU A 206 0.44 -21.25 -5.74
C LEU A 206 1.64 -22.19 -5.58
N GLY A 207 1.48 -23.28 -4.82
CA GLY A 207 2.57 -24.23 -4.55
C GLY A 207 3.69 -23.66 -3.68
N TYR A 208 3.42 -22.59 -2.92
CA TYR A 208 4.28 -22.00 -1.89
C TYR A 208 3.42 -21.33 -0.81
N ASP A 209 4.00 -21.07 0.33
CA ASP A 209 3.40 -20.41 1.47
C ASP A 209 4.22 -19.16 1.85
N ARG A 210 3.83 -18.46 2.95
CA ARG A 210 4.52 -17.24 3.39
C ARG A 210 6.00 -17.44 3.73
N SER A 211 6.47 -18.66 3.95
CA SER A 211 7.89 -18.94 4.22
C SER A 211 8.80 -18.73 3.00
N TYR A 212 8.21 -18.59 1.82
CA TYR A 212 8.92 -18.20 0.61
C TYR A 212 9.43 -16.75 0.68
N ILE A 213 8.80 -15.90 1.50
CA ILE A 213 9.25 -14.53 1.81
C ILE A 213 10.19 -14.61 3.03
N LYS A 214 11.47 -14.38 2.82
CA LYS A 214 12.50 -14.49 3.87
C LYS A 214 12.78 -13.21 4.61
N GLY A 215 12.49 -12.07 4.01
CA GLY A 215 12.69 -10.76 4.62
C GLY A 215 11.89 -9.67 3.92
N ILE A 216 11.73 -8.56 4.62
CA ILE A 216 11.00 -7.40 4.10
C ILE A 216 11.79 -6.13 4.41
N ILE A 217 11.96 -5.28 3.39
CA ILE A 217 12.49 -3.92 3.48
C ILE A 217 11.33 -2.96 3.29
N LEU A 218 11.19 -1.98 4.16
CA LEU A 218 10.08 -1.02 4.17
C LEU A 218 10.64 0.40 4.22
N ASP A 219 10.38 1.20 3.20
CA ASP A 219 10.69 2.63 3.19
C ASP A 219 9.42 3.44 3.42
N SER A 220 9.45 4.27 4.44
CA SER A 220 8.33 5.15 4.84
C SER A 220 7.01 4.42 5.13
N PRO A 221 7.03 3.33 5.95
CA PRO A 221 5.81 2.60 6.29
C PRO A 221 4.89 3.43 7.18
N ALA A 222 3.58 3.44 6.88
CA ALA A 222 2.59 4.06 7.74
C ALA A 222 2.24 3.18 8.96
N LYS A 223 1.59 3.76 9.96
CA LYS A 223 1.04 2.99 11.09
C LYS A 223 -0.19 2.18 10.66
N ASN A 224 -1.08 2.82 9.91
CA ASN A 224 -2.24 2.19 9.29
C ASN A 224 -2.24 2.59 7.81
N THR A 225 -2.75 1.74 6.94
CA THR A 225 -2.80 2.02 5.50
C THR A 225 -3.56 3.30 5.17
N ASP A 226 -4.63 3.61 5.90
CA ASP A 226 -5.40 4.84 5.69
C ASP A 226 -4.57 6.12 5.96
N ASP A 227 -3.48 6.03 6.73
CA ASP A 227 -2.59 7.17 7.00
C ASP A 227 -1.89 7.70 5.73
N TYR A 228 -1.82 6.92 4.65
CA TYR A 228 -1.37 7.40 3.34
C TYR A 228 -2.43 8.25 2.63
N ILE A 229 -3.70 8.00 2.89
CA ILE A 229 -4.83 8.63 2.19
C ILE A 229 -5.20 9.96 2.84
N TYR A 230 -5.25 10.02 4.18
CA TYR A 230 -5.70 11.20 4.91
C TYR A 230 -4.99 12.50 4.51
N PRO A 231 -3.64 12.58 4.41
CA PRO A 231 -2.96 13.82 4.04
C PRO A 231 -3.32 14.28 2.63
N ILE A 232 -3.44 13.34 1.68
CA ILE A 232 -3.78 13.65 0.29
C ILE A 232 -5.17 14.28 0.21
N VAL A 233 -6.16 13.66 0.86
CA VAL A 233 -7.55 14.15 0.89
C VAL A 233 -7.64 15.51 1.55
N ARG A 234 -6.96 15.70 2.69
CA ARG A 234 -6.97 16.98 3.44
C ARG A 234 -6.39 18.15 2.65
N GLN A 235 -5.37 17.89 1.83
CA GLN A 235 -4.66 18.93 1.08
C GLN A 235 -5.32 19.24 -0.27
N ASN A 236 -5.85 18.22 -0.95
CA ASN A 236 -6.23 18.34 -2.35
C ASN A 236 -7.74 18.35 -2.60
N GLU A 237 -8.55 17.86 -1.65
CA GLU A 237 -9.98 17.69 -1.87
C GLU A 237 -10.82 18.77 -1.17
N PHE A 238 -11.95 19.13 -1.82
CA PHE A 238 -12.93 20.04 -1.23
C PHE A 238 -13.54 19.43 0.05
N LEU A 239 -13.49 20.17 1.14
CA LEU A 239 -13.87 19.69 2.48
C LEU A 239 -13.07 18.48 2.96
N GLY A 240 -11.82 18.30 2.49
CA GLY A 240 -10.99 17.13 2.75
C GLY A 240 -10.87 16.76 4.22
N SER A 241 -10.73 17.73 5.12
CA SER A 241 -10.69 17.47 6.58
C SER A 241 -11.99 16.91 7.17
N LEU A 242 -13.11 16.96 6.44
CA LEU A 242 -14.38 16.37 6.85
C LEU A 242 -14.65 15.03 6.15
N THR A 243 -14.03 14.80 5.00
CA THR A 243 -14.29 13.64 4.16
C THR A 243 -13.19 12.60 4.19
N ASP A 244 -11.99 12.90 4.71
CA ASP A 244 -10.81 12.04 4.67
C ASP A 244 -11.06 10.60 5.13
N THR A 245 -11.68 10.44 6.30
CA THR A 245 -12.02 9.13 6.87
C THR A 245 -13.02 8.34 5.99
N TYR A 246 -13.98 9.04 5.38
CA TYR A 246 -14.98 8.42 4.53
C TYR A 246 -14.42 8.09 3.15
N VAL A 247 -13.50 8.91 2.63
CA VAL A 247 -12.78 8.64 1.38
C VAL A 247 -11.88 7.42 1.56
N ALA A 248 -11.10 7.33 2.64
CA ALA A 248 -10.30 6.16 2.95
C ALA A 248 -11.17 4.90 3.10
N TYR A 249 -12.32 5.00 3.78
CA TYR A 249 -13.27 3.91 3.88
C TYR A 249 -13.84 3.48 2.51
N ALA A 250 -14.16 4.43 1.63
CA ALA A 250 -14.65 4.12 0.29
C ALA A 250 -13.59 3.42 -0.56
N ILE A 251 -12.31 3.86 -0.49
CA ILE A 251 -11.18 3.20 -1.16
C ILE A 251 -11.03 1.75 -0.67
N ARG A 252 -11.04 1.52 0.65
CA ARG A 252 -10.98 0.16 1.22
C ARG A 252 -12.10 -0.73 0.72
N LEU A 253 -13.35 -0.28 0.79
CA LEU A 253 -14.50 -1.05 0.30
C LEU A 253 -14.38 -1.37 -1.19
N SER A 254 -13.93 -0.41 -2.01
CA SER A 254 -13.69 -0.63 -3.44
C SER A 254 -12.57 -1.63 -3.69
N SER A 255 -11.66 -1.77 -2.72
CA SER A 255 -10.54 -2.72 -2.75
C SER A 255 -10.88 -4.08 -2.11
N GLY A 256 -12.14 -4.28 -1.67
CA GLY A 256 -12.60 -5.53 -1.05
C GLY A 256 -12.23 -5.68 0.43
N GLU A 257 -11.74 -4.61 1.09
CA GLU A 257 -11.34 -4.64 2.51
C GLU A 257 -12.33 -3.82 3.36
N SER A 258 -12.78 -4.38 4.48
CA SER A 258 -13.72 -3.69 5.40
C SER A 258 -13.02 -2.86 6.46
N ASP A 259 -11.87 -3.35 6.93
CA ASP A 259 -11.14 -2.78 8.04
C ASP A 259 -9.83 -2.14 7.59
N SER A 260 -9.40 -1.07 8.30
CA SER A 260 -8.09 -0.49 8.06
C SER A 260 -6.99 -1.46 8.50
N TYR A 261 -6.04 -1.73 7.63
CA TYR A 261 -4.94 -2.63 7.93
C TYR A 261 -3.94 -1.95 8.86
N ASN A 262 -3.77 -2.51 10.05
CA ASN A 262 -2.83 -2.03 11.05
C ASN A 262 -1.42 -2.54 10.75
N LEU A 263 -0.75 -1.85 9.83
CA LEU A 263 0.58 -2.19 9.34
C LEU A 263 1.61 -2.29 10.48
N ALA A 264 1.56 -1.36 11.44
CA ALA A 264 2.47 -1.37 12.58
C ALA A 264 2.33 -2.62 13.44
N ALA A 265 1.10 -3.09 13.68
CA ALA A 265 0.87 -4.29 14.48
C ALA A 265 1.41 -5.53 13.75
N GLU A 266 1.19 -5.64 12.45
CA GLU A 266 1.64 -6.79 11.67
C GLU A 266 3.17 -6.80 11.53
N ILE A 267 3.80 -5.69 11.16
CA ILE A 267 5.26 -5.56 11.10
C ILE A 267 5.87 -5.98 12.46
N SER A 268 5.28 -5.55 13.57
CA SER A 268 5.82 -5.86 14.91
C SER A 268 5.78 -7.36 15.23
N ARG A 269 4.83 -8.11 14.68
CA ARG A 269 4.64 -9.56 14.93
C ARG A 269 5.40 -10.47 13.98
N MET A 270 5.80 -9.99 12.80
CA MET A 270 6.51 -10.80 11.80
C MET A 270 7.76 -11.45 12.38
N GLN A 271 7.90 -12.76 12.19
CA GLN A 271 9.04 -13.55 12.66
C GLN A 271 10.13 -13.74 11.60
N ILE A 272 10.19 -12.84 10.63
CA ILE A 272 11.24 -12.75 9.62
C ILE A 272 12.02 -11.44 9.80
N PRO A 273 13.27 -11.34 9.29
CA PRO A 273 14.01 -10.09 9.28
C PRO A 273 13.23 -8.96 8.61
N VAL A 274 13.24 -7.78 9.22
CA VAL A 274 12.62 -6.55 8.67
C VAL A 274 13.59 -5.39 8.79
N CYS A 275 13.79 -4.69 7.67
CA CYS A 275 14.49 -3.40 7.61
C CYS A 275 13.46 -2.28 7.46
N ILE A 276 13.54 -1.24 8.31
CA ILE A 276 12.63 -0.10 8.27
C ILE A 276 13.46 1.17 8.07
N ILE A 277 13.18 1.90 6.99
CA ILE A 277 13.84 3.17 6.66
C ILE A 277 12.79 4.27 6.64
N TYR A 278 13.13 5.45 7.19
CA TYR A 278 12.20 6.58 7.19
C TYR A 278 12.89 7.92 7.35
N GLY A 279 12.23 8.98 6.92
CA GLY A 279 12.69 10.34 7.06
C GLY A 279 12.40 10.93 8.45
N GLY A 280 13.41 11.57 9.06
CA GLY A 280 13.26 12.22 10.36
C GLY A 280 12.42 13.51 10.33
N HIS A 281 12.15 14.05 9.14
CA HIS A 281 11.28 15.21 8.89
C HIS A 281 9.99 14.84 8.13
N ASP A 282 9.63 13.56 8.13
CA ASP A 282 8.38 13.12 7.53
C ASP A 282 7.18 13.76 8.25
N THR A 283 6.52 14.70 7.58
CA THR A 283 5.29 15.35 8.05
C THR A 283 4.04 14.77 7.37
N PHE A 284 4.22 13.91 6.38
CA PHE A 284 3.12 13.28 5.64
C PHE A 284 2.53 12.10 6.45
N ILE A 285 3.35 11.12 6.79
CA ILE A 285 2.97 10.01 7.70
C ILE A 285 3.11 10.44 9.17
N GLY A 286 4.15 11.20 9.47
CA GLY A 286 4.58 11.58 10.81
C GLY A 286 5.74 10.70 11.29
N ALA A 287 6.95 11.26 11.30
CA ALA A 287 8.16 10.55 11.73
C ALA A 287 8.03 9.90 13.11
N ASP A 288 7.34 10.56 14.05
CA ASP A 288 7.05 10.06 15.39
C ASP A 288 6.20 8.78 15.41
N LYS A 289 5.28 8.61 14.45
CA LYS A 289 4.48 7.40 14.33
C LYS A 289 5.31 6.23 13.83
N ILE A 290 6.22 6.49 12.88
CA ILE A 290 7.13 5.46 12.36
C ILE A 290 8.14 5.07 13.44
N GLU A 291 8.66 6.02 14.20
CA GLU A 291 9.53 5.75 15.34
C GLU A 291 8.85 4.86 16.39
N GLN A 292 7.56 5.09 16.69
CA GLN A 292 6.79 4.22 17.59
C GLN A 292 6.68 2.80 17.06
N LEU A 293 6.47 2.63 15.73
CA LEU A 293 6.47 1.32 15.07
C LEU A 293 7.83 0.63 15.23
N VAL A 294 8.92 1.33 14.94
CA VAL A 294 10.30 0.81 15.10
C VAL A 294 10.57 0.40 16.54
N ASN A 295 10.19 1.22 17.50
CA ASN A 295 10.36 0.93 18.92
C ASN A 295 9.57 -0.31 19.35
N GLU A 296 8.33 -0.47 18.90
CA GLU A 296 7.53 -1.66 19.21
C GLU A 296 8.08 -2.91 18.52
N ARG A 297 8.52 -2.81 17.27
CA ARG A 297 9.20 -3.90 16.58
C ARG A 297 10.47 -4.32 17.31
N ASN A 298 11.32 -3.38 17.71
CA ASN A 298 12.54 -3.64 18.47
C ASN A 298 12.26 -4.27 19.84
N ARG A 299 11.18 -3.88 20.49
CA ARG A 299 10.75 -4.49 21.77
C ARG A 299 10.42 -5.97 21.62
N LEU A 300 9.83 -6.36 20.48
CA LEU A 300 9.38 -7.74 20.23
C LEU A 300 10.43 -8.60 19.54
N ASN A 301 11.18 -8.05 18.60
CA ASN A 301 12.01 -8.76 17.65
C ASN A 301 13.34 -8.04 17.33
N SER A 302 14.06 -7.55 18.35
CA SER A 302 15.27 -6.74 18.17
C SER A 302 16.37 -7.43 17.36
N ASN A 303 16.49 -8.74 17.45
CA ASN A 303 17.53 -9.55 16.78
C ASN A 303 17.30 -9.75 15.27
N ILE A 304 16.13 -9.41 14.78
CA ILE A 304 15.73 -9.50 13.36
C ILE A 304 15.14 -8.17 12.85
N THR A 305 15.60 -7.07 13.43
CA THR A 305 15.15 -5.72 13.07
C THR A 305 16.36 -4.85 12.74
N THR A 306 16.36 -4.25 11.56
CA THR A 306 17.23 -3.16 11.16
C THR A 306 16.39 -1.91 11.02
N ALA A 307 16.86 -0.77 11.48
CA ALA A 307 16.13 0.49 11.32
C ALA A 307 17.09 1.65 11.00
N LEU A 308 16.69 2.51 10.06
CA LEU A 308 17.39 3.73 9.69
C LEU A 308 16.42 4.91 9.71
N MET A 309 16.71 5.90 10.52
CA MET A 309 16.11 7.22 10.44
C MET A 309 17.09 8.17 9.73
N VAL A 310 16.69 8.75 8.60
CA VAL A 310 17.50 9.71 7.82
C VAL A 310 17.16 11.13 8.30
N PRO A 311 18.06 11.82 8.99
CA PRO A 311 17.81 13.17 9.48
C PRO A 311 17.56 14.14 8.31
N GLY A 312 16.53 14.97 8.42
CA GLY A 312 16.20 15.98 7.41
C GLY A 312 15.41 15.48 6.21
N ALA A 313 15.31 14.17 5.99
CA ALA A 313 14.47 13.59 4.95
C ALA A 313 12.99 13.69 5.30
N GLY A 314 12.15 14.02 4.31
CA GLY A 314 10.69 13.94 4.36
C GLY A 314 10.20 12.55 3.95
N TYR A 315 8.89 12.47 3.62
CA TYR A 315 8.26 11.26 3.11
C TYR A 315 8.86 10.87 1.76
N LEU A 316 9.32 9.62 1.64
CA LEU A 316 10.00 9.07 0.43
C LEU A 316 11.29 9.79 0.03
N GLU A 317 11.85 10.64 0.88
CA GLU A 317 13.06 11.40 0.59
C GLU A 317 14.34 10.79 1.22
N SER A 318 14.22 9.65 1.91
CA SER A 318 15.35 9.02 2.61
C SER A 318 16.50 8.70 1.67
N TYR A 319 16.22 8.11 0.50
CA TYR A 319 17.22 7.80 -0.51
C TYR A 319 17.87 9.06 -1.09
N SER A 320 17.09 10.05 -1.52
CA SER A 320 17.61 11.28 -2.13
C SER A 320 18.41 12.15 -1.15
N THR A 321 18.09 12.07 0.15
CA THR A 321 18.77 12.85 1.20
C THR A 321 20.13 12.27 1.57
N ASP A 322 20.25 10.95 1.73
CA ASP A 322 21.53 10.26 2.01
C ASP A 322 21.58 8.89 1.32
N LYS A 323 21.90 8.91 0.02
CA LYS A 323 22.01 7.72 -0.82
C LYS A 323 22.97 6.70 -0.25
N LYS A 324 24.11 7.17 0.27
CA LYS A 324 25.13 6.25 0.77
C LYS A 324 24.64 5.51 2.00
N GLN A 325 24.17 6.22 3.02
CA GLN A 325 23.70 5.61 4.25
C GLN A 325 22.49 4.69 3.98
N TYR A 326 21.61 5.11 3.08
CA TYR A 326 20.45 4.33 2.65
C TYR A 326 20.88 2.99 2.02
N SER A 327 21.73 3.03 0.99
CA SER A 327 22.20 1.84 0.28
C SER A 327 23.04 0.93 1.16
N ASP A 328 23.96 1.48 1.96
CA ASP A 328 24.77 0.72 2.91
C ASP A 328 23.87 -0.01 3.93
N THR A 329 22.83 0.63 4.46
CA THR A 329 21.92 0.00 5.42
C THR A 329 21.19 -1.20 4.82
N ILE A 330 20.72 -1.09 3.57
CA ILE A 330 20.06 -2.21 2.87
C ILE A 330 21.08 -3.34 2.64
N LEU A 331 22.30 -3.03 2.17
CA LEU A 331 23.33 -4.04 1.95
C LEU A 331 23.72 -4.73 3.26
N ASP A 332 23.93 -3.98 4.33
CA ASP A 332 24.23 -4.54 5.65
C ASP A 332 23.11 -5.47 6.15
N TYR A 333 21.85 -5.07 5.94
CA TYR A 333 20.71 -5.93 6.25
C TYR A 333 20.71 -7.22 5.43
N LEU A 334 20.94 -7.12 4.12
CA LEU A 334 20.99 -8.28 3.23
C LEU A 334 22.11 -9.25 3.62
N VAL A 335 23.33 -8.74 3.85
CA VAL A 335 24.48 -9.55 4.27
C VAL A 335 24.29 -10.16 5.66
N THR A 336 23.70 -9.43 6.60
CA THR A 336 23.51 -9.91 7.98
C THR A 336 22.55 -11.08 8.08
N TYR A 337 21.50 -11.09 7.27
CA TYR A 337 20.41 -12.07 7.43
C TYR A 337 20.38 -13.14 6.33
N PHE A 338 21.02 -12.93 5.19
CA PHE A 338 20.90 -13.83 4.03
C PHE A 338 22.24 -14.16 3.36
N GLY A 339 23.33 -13.40 3.65
CA GLY A 339 24.68 -13.59 3.10
C GLY A 339 25.49 -14.73 3.67
#